data_dd227fc14ce8207e849af0bc9b2c87ca
#
_entry.id   dd227fc14ce8207e849af0bc9b2c87ca
#
_cell.length_a   1.000
_cell.length_b   1.000
_cell.length_c   1.000
_cell.angle_alpha   90.00
_cell.angle_beta   90.00
_cell.angle_gamma   90.00
#
_symmetry.space_group_name_H-M   'P 1'
#
loop_
_entity.id
_entity.type
_entity.pdbx_description
1 polymer ?
#
loop_
_entity_poly.entity_id
_entity_poly.type
_entity_poly.pdbx_seq_one_letter_code
_entity_poly.pdbx_strand_id
1 'polypeptide(L)'
;MKKVLFSLLLAMATFAANATTPDEIFTMFKQMPNASYTHLPKILIKAGLACGKNDVDNDAKDIAKKVSSISVLELEDCSKKVKDDFAEAVSKLNTGKYETLVKSNDDDEKVNILLKTSKDTIKEMLIVDIDGDEATLVQIK
;
A
#
# COMPACT_ATOMS: atom_id res chain seq x y z
N MET A 1 2.90 30.01 -5.71
CA MET A 1 2.39 28.66 -5.93
C MET A 1 3.32 27.76 -6.72
N LYS A 2 3.89 28.24 -7.84
CA LYS A 2 4.83 27.43 -8.65
C LYS A 2 6.11 27.02 -7.90
N LYS A 3 6.59 27.86 -6.97
CA LYS A 3 7.79 27.57 -6.17
C LYS A 3 7.56 26.48 -5.12
N VAL A 4 6.35 26.36 -4.59
CA VAL A 4 6.00 25.35 -3.59
C VAL A 4 5.86 23.98 -4.27
N LEU A 5 5.26 23.95 -5.47
CA LEU A 5 5.15 22.72 -6.28
C LEU A 5 6.52 22.19 -6.71
N PHE A 6 7.43 23.10 -7.07
CA PHE A 6 8.78 22.75 -7.47
C PHE A 6 9.60 22.22 -6.28
N SER A 7 9.42 22.82 -5.11
CA SER A 7 10.04 22.38 -3.85
C SER A 7 9.53 20.99 -3.42
N LEU A 8 8.25 20.72 -3.63
CA LEU A 8 7.65 19.42 -3.36
C LEU A 8 8.18 18.33 -4.32
N LEU A 9 8.35 18.69 -5.58
CA LEU A 9 8.90 17.79 -6.59
C LEU A 9 10.37 17.44 -6.29
N LEU A 10 11.13 18.41 -5.81
CA LEU A 10 12.54 18.21 -5.43
C LEU A 10 12.64 17.32 -4.18
N ALA A 11 11.73 17.49 -3.21
CA ALA A 11 11.67 16.63 -2.03
C ALA A 11 11.36 15.17 -2.38
N MET A 12 10.50 14.96 -3.37
CA MET A 12 10.20 13.61 -3.84
C MET A 12 11.39 12.94 -4.55
N ALA A 13 12.16 13.72 -5.29
CA ALA A 13 13.35 13.20 -5.98
C ALA A 13 14.43 12.75 -4.98
N THR A 14 14.53 13.39 -3.82
CA THR A 14 15.50 12.99 -2.80
C THR A 14 15.07 11.72 -2.04
N PHE A 15 13.77 11.48 -1.87
CA PHE A 15 13.28 10.25 -1.26
C PHE A 15 13.47 9.03 -2.17
N ALA A 16 13.37 9.21 -3.48
CA ALA A 16 13.54 8.12 -4.44
C ALA A 16 14.96 7.56 -4.51
N ALA A 17 15.97 8.27 -3.97
CA ALA A 17 17.36 7.83 -3.97
C ALA A 17 17.70 6.86 -2.85
N ASN A 18 16.88 6.77 -1.80
CA ASN A 18 17.11 5.92 -0.63
C ASN A 18 16.08 4.79 -0.55
N ALA A 19 16.40 3.73 0.20
CA ALA A 19 15.45 2.66 0.48
C ALA A 19 14.18 3.25 1.12
N THR A 20 13.02 2.96 0.53
CA THR A 20 11.73 3.51 0.95
C THR A 20 11.01 2.58 1.91
N THR A 21 10.23 3.17 2.81
CA THR A 21 9.28 2.43 3.66
C THR A 21 7.87 2.55 3.09
N PRO A 22 6.96 1.62 3.44
CA PRO A 22 5.57 1.74 3.00
C PRO A 22 4.92 3.05 3.43
N ASP A 23 5.19 3.52 4.65
CA ASP A 23 4.63 4.78 5.16
C ASP A 23 5.07 5.97 4.32
N GLU A 24 6.32 5.98 3.86
CA GLU A 24 6.83 7.02 2.97
C GLU A 24 6.12 7.00 1.62
N ILE A 25 5.87 5.82 1.07
CA ILE A 25 5.14 5.67 -0.19
C ILE A 25 3.73 6.23 -0.06
N PHE A 26 3.01 5.87 0.99
CA PHE A 26 1.69 6.43 1.26
C PHE A 26 1.72 7.95 1.36
N THR A 27 2.67 8.49 2.11
CA THR A 27 2.81 9.93 2.31
C THR A 27 3.07 10.68 1.01
N MET A 28 3.92 10.14 0.16
CA MET A 28 4.25 10.76 -1.13
C MET A 28 3.07 10.73 -2.11
N PHE A 29 2.43 9.58 -2.25
CA PHE A 29 1.49 9.38 -3.34
C PHE A 29 0.05 9.73 -3.01
N LYS A 30 -0.35 9.71 -1.73
CA LYS A 30 -1.71 10.09 -1.34
C LYS A 30 -2.06 11.54 -1.68
N GLN A 31 -1.06 12.38 -1.85
CA GLN A 31 -1.21 13.80 -2.17
C GLN A 31 -1.26 14.08 -3.68
N MET A 32 -1.01 13.07 -4.50
CA MET A 32 -1.00 13.23 -5.94
C MET A 32 -2.42 13.50 -6.47
N PRO A 33 -2.55 14.33 -7.53
CA PRO A 33 -3.86 14.55 -8.14
C PRO A 33 -4.48 13.23 -8.60
N ASN A 34 -5.75 13.04 -8.29
CA ASN A 34 -6.54 11.85 -8.62
C ASN A 34 -6.13 10.57 -7.89
N ALA A 35 -5.24 10.65 -6.92
CA ALA A 35 -4.93 9.53 -6.05
C ALA A 35 -6.05 9.30 -5.04
N SER A 36 -6.40 8.05 -4.81
CA SER A 36 -7.35 7.64 -3.78
C SER A 36 -6.61 7.00 -2.63
N TYR A 37 -6.84 7.48 -1.43
CA TYR A 37 -6.25 6.92 -0.22
C TYR A 37 -7.32 6.68 0.83
N THR A 38 -7.38 5.47 1.33
CA THR A 38 -8.32 5.08 2.37
C THR A 38 -7.56 4.45 3.52
N HIS A 39 -7.85 4.88 4.73
CA HIS A 39 -7.30 4.30 5.94
C HIS A 39 -8.44 3.86 6.85
N LEU A 40 -8.48 2.58 7.19
CA LEU A 40 -9.48 1.99 8.07
C LEU A 40 -8.83 1.65 9.41
N PRO A 41 -9.10 2.42 10.46
CA PRO A 41 -8.63 2.07 11.80
C PRO A 41 -9.44 0.90 12.39
N LYS A 42 -8.91 0.30 13.44
CA LYS A 42 -9.50 -0.87 14.08
C LYS A 42 -10.99 -0.71 14.44
N ILE A 43 -11.38 0.48 14.87
CA ILE A 43 -12.77 0.74 15.26
C ILE A 43 -13.72 0.61 14.07
N LEU A 44 -13.33 1.06 12.89
CA LEU A 44 -14.14 0.94 11.67
C LEU A 44 -14.20 -0.49 11.16
N ILE A 45 -13.12 -1.23 11.31
CA ILE A 45 -13.08 -2.66 10.96
C ILE A 45 -14.06 -3.43 11.85
N LYS A 46 -14.07 -3.17 13.14
CA LYS A 46 -15.01 -3.78 14.07
C LYS A 46 -16.46 -3.41 13.77
N ALA A 47 -16.70 -2.15 13.44
CA ALA A 47 -18.04 -1.69 13.06
C ALA A 47 -18.55 -2.39 11.81
N GLY A 48 -17.69 -2.53 10.79
CA GLY A 48 -18.02 -3.27 9.57
C GLY A 48 -18.38 -4.73 9.85
N LEU A 49 -17.63 -5.39 10.74
CA LEU A 49 -17.92 -6.76 11.13
C LEU A 49 -19.26 -6.88 11.86
N ALA A 50 -19.59 -5.92 12.72
CA ALA A 50 -20.85 -5.92 13.43
C ALA A 50 -22.06 -5.75 12.50
N CYS A 51 -21.89 -4.95 11.42
CA CYS A 51 -22.94 -4.73 10.43
C CYS A 51 -23.10 -5.90 9.45
N GLY A 52 -22.03 -6.67 9.20
CA GLY A 52 -22.02 -7.79 8.26
C GLY A 52 -22.22 -9.16 8.88
N LYS A 53 -22.93 -9.26 10.01
CA LYS A 53 -23.01 -10.48 10.84
C LYS A 53 -23.45 -11.75 10.11
N ASN A 54 -24.23 -11.64 9.04
CA ASN A 54 -24.83 -12.81 8.39
C ASN A 54 -24.08 -13.28 7.14
N ASP A 55 -23.17 -12.45 6.61
CA ASP A 55 -22.52 -12.71 5.33
C ASP A 55 -21.03 -13.02 5.45
N VAL A 56 -20.45 -12.93 6.65
CA VAL A 56 -19.02 -13.12 6.86
C VAL A 56 -18.76 -14.42 7.59
N ASP A 57 -17.90 -15.25 6.99
CA ASP A 57 -17.44 -16.49 7.57
C ASP A 57 -16.75 -16.27 8.94
N ASN A 58 -16.84 -17.26 9.82
CA ASN A 58 -16.23 -17.18 11.15
C ASN A 58 -14.69 -17.03 11.07
N ASP A 59 -14.07 -17.70 10.12
CA ASP A 59 -12.62 -17.58 9.93
C ASP A 59 -12.22 -16.16 9.53
N ALA A 60 -13.00 -15.54 8.63
CA ALA A 60 -12.77 -14.16 8.23
C ALA A 60 -12.96 -13.19 9.42
N LYS A 61 -13.94 -13.45 10.27
CA LYS A 61 -14.16 -12.66 11.50
C LYS A 61 -12.98 -12.76 12.46
N ASP A 62 -12.43 -13.95 12.62
CA ASP A 62 -11.28 -14.17 13.50
C ASP A 62 -10.01 -13.49 12.97
N ILE A 63 -9.81 -13.51 11.67
CA ILE A 63 -8.71 -12.78 11.03
C ILE A 63 -8.89 -11.27 11.23
N ALA A 64 -10.10 -10.76 10.96
CA ALA A 64 -10.39 -9.34 11.07
C ALA A 64 -10.26 -8.80 12.49
N LYS A 65 -10.52 -9.61 13.52
CA LYS A 65 -10.28 -9.23 14.91
C LYS A 65 -8.82 -8.98 15.23
N LYS A 66 -7.92 -9.63 14.48
CA LYS A 66 -6.47 -9.50 14.68
C LYS A 66 -5.89 -8.32 13.91
N VAL A 67 -6.64 -7.76 12.96
CA VAL A 67 -6.19 -6.64 12.14
C VAL A 67 -6.36 -5.34 12.92
N SER A 68 -5.29 -4.53 12.96
CA SER A 68 -5.30 -3.23 13.63
C SER A 68 -5.67 -2.09 12.68
N SER A 69 -5.27 -2.18 11.42
CA SER A 69 -5.58 -1.14 10.43
C SER A 69 -5.41 -1.70 9.02
N ILE A 70 -6.11 -1.08 8.08
CA ILE A 70 -5.96 -1.35 6.65
C ILE A 70 -5.79 0.00 5.96
N SER A 71 -4.74 0.12 5.15
CA SER A 71 -4.51 1.31 4.33
C SER A 71 -4.46 0.89 2.87
N VAL A 72 -5.19 1.61 2.03
CA VAL A 72 -5.27 1.33 0.59
C VAL A 72 -4.95 2.61 -0.18
N LEU A 73 -4.00 2.52 -1.08
CA LEU A 73 -3.65 3.58 -2.00
C LEU A 73 -3.92 3.10 -3.42
N GLU A 74 -4.72 3.85 -4.15
CA GLU A 74 -5.07 3.55 -5.54
C GLU A 74 -4.68 4.72 -6.43
N LEU A 75 -3.94 4.45 -7.49
CA LEU A 75 -3.44 5.45 -8.43
C LEU A 75 -4.02 5.25 -9.83
N GLU A 76 -5.15 4.57 -9.94
CA GLU A 76 -5.78 4.22 -11.22
C GLU A 76 -6.01 5.45 -12.11
N ASP A 77 -6.53 6.53 -11.53
CA ASP A 77 -6.84 7.76 -12.25
C ASP A 77 -5.67 8.75 -12.34
N CYS A 78 -4.49 8.34 -11.89
CA CYS A 78 -3.30 9.17 -11.93
C CYS A 78 -2.62 9.12 -13.31
N SER A 79 -1.77 10.12 -13.57
CA SER A 79 -0.99 10.16 -14.80
C SER A 79 -0.01 9.00 -14.88
N LYS A 80 0.43 8.67 -16.09
CA LYS A 80 1.43 7.64 -16.31
C LYS A 80 2.73 7.94 -15.56
N LYS A 81 3.12 9.20 -15.47
CA LYS A 81 4.31 9.61 -14.74
C LYS A 81 4.21 9.25 -13.26
N VAL A 82 3.06 9.52 -12.63
CA VAL A 82 2.83 9.18 -11.22
C VAL A 82 2.91 7.66 -11.02
N LYS A 83 2.32 6.89 -11.91
CA LYS A 83 2.36 5.42 -11.84
C LYS A 83 3.78 4.89 -12.03
N ASP A 84 4.55 5.47 -12.93
CA ASP A 84 5.96 5.10 -13.16
C ASP A 84 6.81 5.45 -11.92
N ASP A 85 6.58 6.61 -11.33
CA ASP A 85 7.27 7.02 -10.10
C ASP A 85 6.92 6.10 -8.92
N PHE A 86 5.67 5.67 -8.84
CA PHE A 86 5.23 4.69 -7.86
C PHE A 86 5.92 3.34 -8.05
N ALA A 87 5.98 2.85 -9.26
CA ALA A 87 6.66 1.60 -9.58
C ALA A 87 8.14 1.66 -9.19
N GLU A 88 8.80 2.79 -9.45
CA GLU A 88 10.18 3.01 -9.04
C GLU A 88 10.32 3.03 -7.51
N ALA A 89 9.44 3.74 -6.81
CA ALA A 89 9.45 3.80 -5.35
C ALA A 89 9.25 2.42 -4.73
N VAL A 90 8.33 1.63 -5.28
CA VAL A 90 8.08 0.25 -4.84
C VAL A 90 9.31 -0.64 -5.09
N SER A 91 10.02 -0.45 -6.21
CA SER A 91 11.23 -1.22 -6.50
C SER A 91 12.35 -0.95 -5.48
N LYS A 92 12.34 0.23 -4.87
CA LYS A 92 13.28 0.63 -3.82
C LYS A 92 12.80 0.34 -2.40
N LEU A 93 11.64 -0.31 -2.28
CA LEU A 93 11.09 -0.65 -0.97
C LEU A 93 12.09 -1.52 -0.20
N ASN A 94 12.34 -1.16 1.05
CA ASN A 94 13.23 -1.94 1.90
C ASN A 94 12.56 -3.25 2.31
N THR A 95 12.84 -4.30 1.56
CA THR A 95 12.26 -5.64 1.78
C THR A 95 13.05 -6.48 2.78
N GLY A 96 14.12 -5.94 3.38
CA GLY A 96 14.98 -6.70 4.28
C GLY A 96 14.29 -7.22 5.54
N LYS A 97 13.18 -6.57 5.94
CA LYS A 97 12.36 -6.98 7.10
C LYS A 97 11.13 -7.77 6.71
N TYR A 98 10.93 -8.02 5.42
CA TYR A 98 9.75 -8.71 4.89
C TYR A 98 10.15 -10.01 4.23
N GLU A 99 9.25 -10.99 4.30
CA GLU A 99 9.35 -12.20 3.50
C GLU A 99 8.43 -12.04 2.28
N THR A 100 8.93 -12.40 1.11
CA THR A 100 8.12 -12.43 -0.10
C THR A 100 7.28 -13.69 -0.12
N LEU A 101 5.97 -13.54 -0.01
CA LEU A 101 5.03 -14.66 -0.06
C LEU A 101 4.68 -15.01 -1.50
N VAL A 102 4.38 -13.99 -2.30
CA VAL A 102 4.04 -14.13 -3.72
C VAL A 102 4.77 -13.07 -4.51
N LYS A 103 5.38 -13.47 -5.60
CA LYS A 103 5.96 -12.55 -6.57
C LYS A 103 5.59 -13.05 -7.96
N SER A 104 4.65 -12.39 -8.59
CA SER A 104 4.25 -12.65 -9.96
C SER A 104 4.69 -11.49 -10.84
N ASN A 105 5.28 -11.81 -11.96
CA ASN A 105 5.80 -10.80 -12.88
C ASN A 105 5.46 -11.22 -14.30
N ASP A 106 4.20 -11.02 -14.68
CA ASP A 106 3.76 -11.17 -16.05
C ASP A 106 4.03 -9.88 -16.83
N ASP A 107 3.96 -9.95 -18.16
CA ASP A 107 4.32 -8.82 -19.03
C ASP A 107 3.54 -7.54 -18.71
N ASP A 108 2.28 -7.66 -18.28
CA ASP A 108 1.39 -6.53 -18.03
C ASP A 108 1.06 -6.32 -16.56
N GLU A 109 1.38 -7.27 -15.68
CA GLU A 109 0.99 -7.22 -14.28
C GLU A 109 2.12 -7.66 -13.36
N LYS A 110 2.36 -6.90 -12.30
CA LYS A 110 3.31 -7.24 -11.24
C LYS A 110 2.57 -7.27 -9.92
N VAL A 111 2.54 -8.44 -9.28
CA VAL A 111 1.94 -8.61 -7.96
C VAL A 111 3.00 -9.07 -6.99
N ASN A 112 3.17 -8.34 -5.90
CA ASN A 112 4.05 -8.72 -4.80
C ASN A 112 3.24 -8.74 -3.50
N ILE A 113 3.32 -9.83 -2.77
CA ILE A 113 2.76 -9.93 -1.42
C ILE A 113 3.92 -10.17 -0.48
N LEU A 114 4.11 -9.25 0.46
CA LEU A 114 5.20 -9.25 1.42
C LEU A 114 4.64 -9.37 2.84
N LEU A 115 5.28 -10.18 3.66
CA LEU A 115 4.90 -10.38 5.06
C LEU A 115 6.02 -9.94 5.97
N LYS A 116 5.67 -9.23 7.03
CA LYS A 116 6.57 -8.94 8.14
C LYS A 116 6.12 -9.76 9.33
N THR A 117 7.01 -10.61 9.83
CA THR A 117 6.72 -11.49 10.95
C THR A 117 7.61 -11.18 12.16
N SER A 118 7.11 -11.50 13.33
CA SER A 118 7.88 -11.44 14.58
C SER A 118 7.42 -12.58 15.47
N LYS A 119 8.34 -13.46 15.87
CA LYS A 119 8.04 -14.62 16.73
C LYS A 119 6.88 -15.46 16.19
N ASP A 120 6.95 -15.81 14.92
CA ASP A 120 5.93 -16.61 14.22
C ASP A 120 4.54 -15.94 14.10
N THR A 121 4.46 -14.64 14.38
CA THR A 121 3.23 -13.87 14.23
C THR A 121 3.38 -12.89 13.08
N ILE A 122 2.39 -12.85 12.20
CA ILE A 122 2.35 -11.87 11.11
C ILE A 122 2.03 -10.50 11.71
N LYS A 123 2.92 -9.54 11.54
CA LYS A 123 2.77 -8.17 12.03
C LYS A 123 2.24 -7.21 10.95
N GLU A 124 2.56 -7.48 9.71
CA GLU A 124 2.21 -6.60 8.61
C GLU A 124 2.17 -7.39 7.31
N MET A 125 1.22 -7.06 6.46
CA MET A 125 1.14 -7.58 5.10
C MET A 125 1.09 -6.41 4.13
N LEU A 126 1.91 -6.46 3.10
CA LEU A 126 1.90 -5.51 2.00
C LEU A 126 1.50 -6.22 0.73
N ILE A 127 0.55 -5.64 0.02
CA ILE A 127 0.14 -6.12 -1.30
C ILE A 127 0.40 -5.00 -2.29
N VAL A 128 1.25 -5.26 -3.28
CA VAL A 128 1.54 -4.33 -4.36
C VAL A 128 1.02 -4.94 -5.64
N ASP A 129 0.15 -4.21 -6.33
CA ASP A 129 -0.37 -4.61 -7.62
C ASP A 129 -0.11 -3.48 -8.61
N ILE A 130 0.68 -3.75 -9.63
CA ILE A 130 0.98 -2.82 -10.70
C ILE A 130 0.59 -3.48 -12.01
N ASP A 131 -0.52 -3.03 -12.57
CA ASP A 131 -0.99 -3.38 -13.89
C ASP A 131 -0.82 -2.16 -14.81
N GLY A 132 -0.89 -2.34 -16.12
CA GLY A 132 -0.66 -1.25 -17.08
C GLY A 132 -1.42 0.04 -16.77
N ASP A 133 -2.66 -0.08 -16.31
CA ASP A 133 -3.51 1.06 -15.96
C ASP A 133 -3.73 1.24 -14.47
N GLU A 134 -3.39 0.25 -13.65
CA GLU A 134 -3.65 0.24 -12.22
C GLU A 134 -2.36 0.20 -11.42
N ALA A 135 -2.34 0.91 -10.32
CA ALA A 135 -1.26 0.83 -9.33
C ALA A 135 -1.89 0.93 -7.95
N THR A 136 -1.73 -0.11 -7.15
CA THR A 136 -2.38 -0.23 -5.84
C THR A 136 -1.37 -0.69 -4.81
N LEU A 137 -1.43 -0.10 -3.63
CA LEU A 137 -0.68 -0.55 -2.46
C LEU A 137 -1.65 -0.74 -1.30
N VAL A 138 -1.66 -1.94 -0.74
CA VAL A 138 -2.46 -2.26 0.44
C VAL A 138 -1.52 -2.62 1.59
N GLN A 139 -1.75 -2.02 2.73
CA GLN A 139 -1.01 -2.32 3.96
C GLN A 139 -2.01 -2.78 5.02
N ILE A 140 -1.78 -3.96 5.56
CA ILE A 140 -2.60 -4.54 6.64
C ILE A 140 -1.70 -4.72 7.86
N LYS A 141 -2.08 -4.10 8.96
CA LYS A 141 -1.39 -4.22 10.24
C LYS A 141 -2.24 -4.91 11.29
#